data_0e0cf2d674acf7c4dccb33669ca787c8
#
_entry.id   0e0cf2d674acf7c4dccb33669ca787c8
#
_cell.length_a   1.000
_cell.length_b   1.000
_cell.length_c   1.000
_cell.angle_alpha   90.00
_cell.angle_beta   90.00
_cell.angle_gamma   90.00
#
_symmetry.space_group_name_H-M   'P 1'
#
loop_
_entity.id
_entity.type
_entity.pdbx_description
1 polymer ?
#
loop_
_entity_poly.entity_id
_entity_poly.type
_entity_poly.pdbx_seq_one_letter_code
_entity_poly.pdbx_strand_id
1 'polypeptide(L)'
;VKRKRLIIVATILATVLIVMGVATGLLSFMQNQVANPPNTVRPTTAIAAEVEGETKEQDAATRLLHFVEENAEKVSITILRDEKKLAGQEENRMMPLASTVKTIIAIEYAKQAAVDQINPDDRVKLISLERFYLPGLDGGAHTAWLQNMEAKGRIQNETVSVRDVAKGMIQFSSNANAEYLMDKLGVDAINRTRAKMGLQNHDPIYPFVSSILIPYEWMKERQGENWNNTKNNISAKEAIQAMSDTEFRRYARVIHNKLRRDVSGSYKKNADIETWYDQDYDRINTDRFIASTTADYASLMSKLNRRQGFTKAEQKLLSEVMEEPFMVLPENQQFLKHTGQKGGSTAYVLTLAMYATDKEGHSTELAVFFNDLDPSTNASFPEMINVFKKRLLHDESFRKEVNRRIGVQVALLNARV
;
A
#
# COMPACT_ATOMS: atom_id res chain seq x y z
N VAL A 1 -12.76 -40.45 -10.63
CA VAL A 1 -11.52 -39.67 -10.92
C VAL A 1 -11.86 -38.43 -11.75
N LYS A 2 -12.70 -38.48 -12.79
CA LYS A 2 -13.07 -37.31 -13.63
C LYS A 2 -13.87 -36.24 -12.85
N ARG A 3 -14.76 -36.59 -11.90
CA ARG A 3 -15.53 -35.63 -11.10
C ARG A 3 -14.68 -34.86 -10.06
N LYS A 4 -13.69 -35.50 -9.46
CA LYS A 4 -12.77 -34.79 -8.52
C LYS A 4 -11.87 -33.78 -9.25
N ARG A 5 -11.42 -34.09 -10.48
CA ARG A 5 -10.63 -33.12 -11.28
C ARG A 5 -11.46 -31.92 -11.72
N LEU A 6 -12.76 -32.07 -11.98
CA LEU A 6 -13.65 -30.98 -12.38
C LEU A 6 -13.92 -30.02 -11.20
N ILE A 7 -14.04 -30.54 -9.98
CA ILE A 7 -14.25 -29.72 -8.78
C ILE A 7 -12.97 -28.93 -8.44
N ILE A 8 -11.79 -29.54 -8.55
CA ILE A 8 -10.51 -28.86 -8.30
C ILE A 8 -10.28 -27.75 -9.33
N VAL A 9 -10.57 -27.98 -10.61
CA VAL A 9 -10.44 -26.96 -11.66
C VAL A 9 -11.44 -25.83 -11.44
N ALA A 10 -12.68 -26.11 -11.01
CA ALA A 10 -13.68 -25.09 -10.71
C ALA A 10 -13.30 -24.25 -9.47
N THR A 11 -12.69 -24.87 -8.46
CA THR A 11 -12.22 -24.17 -7.26
C THR A 11 -11.01 -23.28 -7.58
N ILE A 12 -10.07 -23.76 -8.38
CA ILE A 12 -8.92 -22.97 -8.85
C ILE A 12 -9.37 -21.81 -9.74
N LEU A 13 -10.34 -22.02 -10.64
CA LEU A 13 -10.91 -20.92 -11.45
C LEU A 13 -11.65 -19.89 -10.58
N ALA A 14 -12.37 -20.31 -9.55
CA ALA A 14 -13.05 -19.40 -8.63
C ALA A 14 -12.03 -18.60 -7.80
N THR A 15 -10.95 -19.21 -7.35
CA THR A 15 -9.88 -18.53 -6.60
C THR A 15 -9.11 -17.54 -7.50
N VAL A 16 -8.83 -17.92 -8.75
CA VAL A 16 -8.21 -17.03 -9.75
C VAL A 16 -9.15 -15.87 -10.11
N LEU A 17 -10.46 -16.08 -10.18
CA LEU A 17 -11.44 -15.02 -10.42
C LEU A 17 -11.61 -14.09 -9.22
N ILE A 18 -11.47 -14.57 -7.98
CA ILE A 18 -11.49 -13.75 -6.77
C ILE A 18 -10.18 -12.93 -6.67
N VAL A 19 -9.04 -13.52 -6.94
CA VAL A 19 -7.74 -12.80 -6.99
C VAL A 19 -7.72 -11.81 -8.16
N MET A 20 -8.29 -12.15 -9.32
CA MET A 20 -8.48 -11.19 -10.42
C MET A 20 -9.52 -10.12 -10.07
N GLY A 21 -10.57 -10.42 -9.32
CA GLY A 21 -11.55 -9.44 -8.85
C GLY A 21 -10.95 -8.41 -7.90
N VAL A 22 -10.09 -8.82 -6.98
CA VAL A 22 -9.32 -7.92 -6.09
C VAL A 22 -8.29 -7.13 -6.90
N ALA A 23 -7.61 -7.77 -7.85
CA ALA A 23 -6.67 -7.11 -8.76
C ALA A 23 -7.38 -6.14 -9.72
N THR A 24 -8.55 -6.49 -10.25
CA THR A 24 -9.36 -5.60 -11.10
C THR A 24 -10.02 -4.50 -10.29
N GLY A 25 -10.40 -4.72 -9.03
CA GLY A 25 -10.87 -3.68 -8.11
C GLY A 25 -9.76 -2.67 -7.79
N LEU A 26 -8.53 -3.14 -7.51
CA LEU A 26 -7.36 -2.27 -7.34
C LEU A 26 -6.94 -1.60 -8.66
N LEU A 27 -6.99 -2.31 -9.78
CA LEU A 27 -6.74 -1.74 -11.11
C LEU A 27 -7.83 -0.75 -11.51
N SER A 28 -9.12 -1.02 -11.23
CA SER A 28 -10.21 -0.05 -11.41
C SER A 28 -10.06 1.13 -10.45
N PHE A 29 -9.59 0.90 -9.21
CA PHE A 29 -9.23 1.96 -8.28
C PHE A 29 -8.09 2.84 -8.82
N MET A 30 -7.14 2.23 -9.54
CA MET A 30 -6.01 2.94 -10.17
C MET A 30 -6.35 3.43 -11.59
N GLN A 31 -7.20 2.72 -12.35
CA GLN A 31 -7.59 3.06 -13.73
C GLN A 31 -8.77 4.05 -13.80
N ASN A 32 -9.70 4.05 -12.86
CA ASN A 32 -10.68 5.15 -12.71
C ASN A 32 -10.02 6.48 -12.32
N GLN A 33 -8.74 6.43 -11.96
CA GLN A 33 -7.90 7.61 -11.81
C GLN A 33 -7.31 8.12 -13.15
N VAL A 34 -7.44 7.40 -14.27
CA VAL A 34 -6.70 7.70 -15.52
C VAL A 34 -7.59 7.85 -16.77
N ALA A 35 -8.85 7.43 -16.77
CA ALA A 35 -9.67 7.42 -17.98
C ALA A 35 -11.12 7.87 -17.76
N ASN A 36 -11.42 9.11 -18.09
CA ASN A 36 -12.62 9.50 -18.86
C ASN A 36 -12.50 10.95 -19.34
N PRO A 37 -12.56 11.22 -20.66
CA PRO A 37 -12.65 12.59 -21.20
C PRO A 37 -14.12 13.04 -21.24
N PRO A 38 -14.40 14.33 -20.97
CA PRO A 38 -15.75 14.87 -21.09
C PRO A 38 -15.99 15.41 -22.48
N ASN A 39 -17.05 14.96 -23.13
CA ASN A 39 -17.92 15.81 -23.96
C ASN A 39 -19.08 15.02 -24.55
N THR A 40 -20.29 15.30 -24.11
CA THR A 40 -21.46 15.49 -24.99
C THR A 40 -22.64 16.08 -24.19
N VAL A 41 -23.44 16.86 -24.88
CA VAL A 41 -24.60 17.65 -24.45
C VAL A 41 -25.63 16.84 -23.65
N ARG A 42 -26.10 17.39 -22.54
CA ARG A 42 -27.03 16.76 -21.58
C ARG A 42 -28.51 16.86 -21.99
N PRO A 43 -29.27 15.76 -22.03
CA PRO A 43 -30.72 15.76 -21.89
C PRO A 43 -31.16 15.71 -20.41
N THR A 44 -32.39 16.09 -20.15
CA THR A 44 -33.06 16.29 -18.85
C THR A 44 -33.08 15.05 -17.91
N THR A 45 -32.58 13.91 -18.33
CA THR A 45 -32.40 12.69 -17.52
C THR A 45 -31.14 12.73 -16.60
N ALA A 46 -30.31 13.77 -16.76
CA ALA A 46 -29.05 13.87 -16.00
C ALA A 46 -29.25 14.22 -14.51
N ILE A 47 -30.33 14.94 -14.16
CA ILE A 47 -30.61 15.34 -12.75
C ILE A 47 -30.96 14.13 -11.88
N ALA A 48 -31.75 13.18 -12.40
CA ALA A 48 -32.11 11.97 -11.66
C ALA A 48 -30.89 11.06 -11.48
N ALA A 49 -30.02 10.94 -12.48
CA ALA A 49 -28.80 10.15 -12.40
C ALA A 49 -27.73 10.80 -11.47
N GLU A 50 -27.66 12.13 -11.42
CA GLU A 50 -26.80 12.88 -10.49
C GLU A 50 -27.29 12.70 -9.04
N VAL A 51 -28.60 12.79 -8.79
CA VAL A 51 -29.20 12.58 -7.45
C VAL A 51 -29.06 11.12 -7.01
N GLU A 52 -29.24 10.14 -7.90
CA GLU A 52 -28.96 8.71 -7.58
C GLU A 52 -27.46 8.45 -7.33
N GLY A 53 -26.56 9.12 -8.05
CA GLY A 53 -25.11 9.05 -7.85
C GLY A 53 -24.71 9.62 -6.50
N GLU A 54 -25.22 10.81 -6.15
CA GLU A 54 -24.97 11.45 -4.85
C GLU A 54 -25.50 10.64 -3.67
N THR A 55 -26.70 10.03 -3.80
CA THR A 55 -27.26 9.17 -2.74
C THR A 55 -26.47 7.88 -2.54
N LYS A 56 -25.96 7.26 -3.62
CA LYS A 56 -25.09 6.07 -3.54
C LYS A 56 -23.72 6.40 -2.93
N GLU A 57 -23.13 7.54 -3.28
CA GLU A 57 -21.88 8.00 -2.67
C GLU A 57 -22.07 8.33 -1.19
N GLN A 58 -23.14 9.04 -0.81
CA GLN A 58 -23.46 9.30 0.59
C GLN A 58 -23.61 8.01 1.39
N ASP A 59 -24.29 7.02 0.84
CA ASP A 59 -24.47 5.70 1.46
C ASP A 59 -23.11 4.98 1.65
N ALA A 60 -22.21 5.00 0.66
CA ALA A 60 -20.91 4.31 0.74
C ALA A 60 -20.02 4.89 1.85
N ALA A 61 -19.91 6.21 1.97
CA ALA A 61 -19.12 6.85 3.04
C ALA A 61 -19.74 6.60 4.42
N THR A 62 -21.08 6.63 4.53
CA THR A 62 -21.79 6.39 5.77
C THR A 62 -21.65 4.93 6.21
N ARG A 63 -21.69 3.97 5.28
CA ARG A 63 -21.42 2.55 5.55
C ARG A 63 -20.01 2.33 6.07
N LEU A 64 -19.00 2.99 5.46
CA LEU A 64 -17.63 2.89 5.98
C LEU A 64 -17.53 3.45 7.39
N LEU A 65 -18.12 4.60 7.65
CA LEU A 65 -18.14 5.21 8.99
C LEU A 65 -18.79 4.30 10.02
N HIS A 66 -19.90 3.65 9.63
CA HIS A 66 -20.59 2.67 10.47
C HIS A 66 -19.72 1.44 10.75
N PHE A 67 -19.06 0.93 9.71
CA PHE A 67 -18.12 -0.18 9.89
C PHE A 67 -16.97 0.18 10.85
N VAL A 68 -16.40 1.38 10.70
CA VAL A 68 -15.34 1.87 11.61
C VAL A 68 -15.83 1.91 13.05
N GLU A 69 -17.03 2.45 13.29
CA GLU A 69 -17.63 2.58 14.63
C GLU A 69 -17.88 1.21 15.29
N GLU A 70 -18.37 0.23 14.51
CA GLU A 70 -18.79 -1.06 15.04
C GLU A 70 -17.67 -2.11 15.14
N ASN A 71 -16.54 -1.90 14.44
CA ASN A 71 -15.45 -2.89 14.36
C ASN A 71 -14.13 -2.31 14.87
N ALA A 72 -14.17 -1.76 16.09
CA ALA A 72 -12.98 -1.17 16.70
C ALA A 72 -11.80 -2.15 16.78
N GLU A 73 -12.07 -3.45 16.86
CA GLU A 73 -11.03 -4.51 16.88
C GLU A 73 -10.33 -4.69 15.52
N LYS A 74 -10.97 -4.30 14.42
CA LYS A 74 -10.44 -4.45 13.05
C LYS A 74 -9.92 -3.15 12.44
N VAL A 75 -10.29 -2.00 13.02
CA VAL A 75 -10.00 -0.68 12.42
C VAL A 75 -9.24 0.20 13.39
N SER A 76 -8.24 0.87 12.86
CA SER A 76 -7.57 2.00 13.50
C SER A 76 -7.67 3.20 12.56
N ILE A 77 -8.02 4.38 13.08
CA ILE A 77 -8.17 5.60 12.28
C ILE A 77 -7.71 6.83 13.07
N THR A 78 -7.03 7.74 12.38
CA THR A 78 -6.68 9.07 12.88
C THR A 78 -6.92 10.09 11.77
N ILE A 79 -7.68 11.14 12.09
CA ILE A 79 -7.98 12.25 11.17
C ILE A 79 -7.57 13.55 11.81
N LEU A 80 -6.76 14.32 11.08
CA LEU A 80 -6.40 15.68 11.45
C LEU A 80 -7.04 16.67 10.48
N ARG A 81 -7.45 17.82 10.96
CA ARG A 81 -7.92 18.96 10.17
C ARG A 81 -7.32 20.22 10.78
N ASP A 82 -6.62 21.01 9.98
CA ASP A 82 -5.96 22.25 10.39
C ASP A 82 -5.09 22.03 11.66
N GLU A 83 -4.26 20.98 11.62
CA GLU A 83 -3.35 20.54 12.69
C GLU A 83 -4.05 20.03 13.96
N LYS A 84 -5.37 20.04 13.99
CA LYS A 84 -6.14 19.56 15.15
C LYS A 84 -6.72 18.19 14.86
N LYS A 85 -6.80 17.39 15.90
CA LYS A 85 -7.46 16.10 15.81
C LYS A 85 -8.96 16.32 15.58
N LEU A 86 -9.44 15.86 14.42
CA LEU A 86 -10.86 15.85 14.08
C LEU A 86 -11.53 14.60 14.67
N ALA A 87 -10.91 13.44 14.49
CA ALA A 87 -11.44 12.17 14.96
C ALA A 87 -10.32 11.14 15.12
N GLY A 88 -10.56 10.09 15.91
CA GLY A 88 -9.63 8.98 16.09
C GLY A 88 -10.25 7.82 16.86
N GLN A 89 -9.89 6.59 16.46
CA GLN A 89 -10.26 5.35 17.12
C GLN A 89 -9.10 4.38 17.06
N GLU A 90 -8.76 3.75 18.17
CA GLU A 90 -7.66 2.78 18.28
C GLU A 90 -6.31 3.29 17.71
N GLU A 91 -6.06 4.58 17.81
CA GLU A 91 -4.99 5.32 17.13
C GLU A 91 -3.58 4.79 17.41
N ASN A 92 -3.38 4.22 18.60
CA ASN A 92 -2.07 3.72 19.06
C ASN A 92 -1.90 2.20 18.89
N ARG A 93 -2.90 1.54 18.29
CA ARG A 93 -2.79 0.11 18.01
C ARG A 93 -1.86 -0.13 16.83
N MET A 94 -0.92 -1.07 17.01
CA MET A 94 -0.03 -1.53 15.95
C MET A 94 -0.84 -2.31 14.91
N MET A 95 -0.81 -1.87 13.66
CA MET A 95 -1.53 -2.45 12.54
C MET A 95 -0.58 -2.71 11.38
N PRO A 96 -0.71 -3.83 10.64
CA PRO A 96 0.08 -4.11 9.45
C PRO A 96 -0.09 -3.00 8.40
N LEU A 97 1.01 -2.51 7.87
CA LEU A 97 1.03 -1.37 6.95
C LEU A 97 0.79 -1.74 5.49
N ALA A 98 1.04 -3.00 5.13
CA ALA A 98 1.15 -3.36 3.73
C ALA A 98 2.00 -2.31 2.97
N SER A 99 1.61 -1.93 1.76
CA SER A 99 2.40 -0.98 0.95
C SER A 99 2.44 0.46 1.48
N THR A 100 1.71 0.81 2.54
CA THR A 100 1.79 2.16 3.12
C THR A 100 3.18 2.46 3.69
N VAL A 101 3.95 1.43 4.08
CA VAL A 101 5.37 1.53 4.49
C VAL A 101 6.26 2.17 3.41
N LYS A 102 5.90 2.09 2.12
CA LYS A 102 6.65 2.66 0.99
C LYS A 102 6.79 4.18 1.07
N THR A 103 5.96 4.86 1.86
CA THR A 103 6.10 6.30 2.18
C THR A 103 7.48 6.62 2.76
N ILE A 104 7.99 5.78 3.66
CA ILE A 104 9.32 5.98 4.28
C ILE A 104 10.43 5.80 3.27
N ILE A 105 10.28 4.85 2.35
CA ILE A 105 11.24 4.63 1.25
C ILE A 105 11.27 5.86 0.33
N ALA A 106 10.12 6.45 0.02
CA ALA A 106 10.03 7.68 -0.79
C ALA A 106 10.70 8.87 -0.09
N ILE A 107 10.56 8.99 1.23
CA ILE A 107 11.24 10.04 2.00
C ILE A 107 12.77 9.85 1.95
N GLU A 108 13.26 8.63 2.14
CA GLU A 108 14.71 8.36 2.05
C GLU A 108 15.25 8.59 0.64
N TYR A 109 14.49 8.19 -0.40
CA TYR A 109 14.82 8.51 -1.78
C TYR A 109 15.00 10.03 -1.98
N ALA A 110 14.03 10.83 -1.54
CA ALA A 110 14.10 12.28 -1.67
C ALA A 110 15.29 12.88 -0.92
N LYS A 111 15.60 12.35 0.27
CA LYS A 111 16.75 12.81 1.08
C LYS A 111 18.08 12.53 0.40
N GLN A 112 18.30 11.31 -0.08
CA GLN A 112 19.56 10.95 -0.76
C GLN A 112 19.71 11.68 -2.10
N ALA A 113 18.61 11.85 -2.84
CA ALA A 113 18.62 12.59 -4.11
C ALA A 113 18.85 14.09 -3.92
N ALA A 114 18.34 14.68 -2.83
CA ALA A 114 18.53 16.11 -2.52
C ALA A 114 19.99 16.49 -2.18
N VAL A 115 20.84 15.51 -1.86
CA VAL A 115 22.27 15.69 -1.55
C VAL A 115 23.18 14.95 -2.54
N ASP A 116 22.66 14.62 -3.72
CA ASP A 116 23.39 13.99 -4.82
C ASP A 116 24.04 12.63 -4.47
N GLN A 117 23.56 11.94 -3.42
CA GLN A 117 23.98 10.56 -3.13
C GLN A 117 23.43 9.57 -4.15
N ILE A 118 22.29 9.88 -4.71
CA ILE A 118 21.71 9.19 -5.87
C ILE A 118 21.28 10.23 -6.90
N ASN A 119 21.43 9.92 -8.19
CA ASN A 119 20.90 10.77 -9.23
C ASN A 119 19.51 10.23 -9.68
N PRO A 120 18.41 11.01 -9.54
CA PRO A 120 17.10 10.62 -10.03
C PRO A 120 17.03 10.23 -11.51
N ASP A 121 17.90 10.77 -12.33
CA ASP A 121 17.91 10.57 -13.77
C ASP A 121 18.84 9.42 -14.22
N ASP A 122 19.55 8.78 -13.28
CA ASP A 122 20.32 7.56 -13.56
C ASP A 122 19.42 6.49 -14.19
N ARG A 123 19.96 5.79 -15.19
CA ARG A 123 19.24 4.73 -15.90
C ARG A 123 19.38 3.39 -15.19
N VAL A 124 18.26 2.76 -14.93
CA VAL A 124 18.12 1.45 -14.30
C VAL A 124 17.68 0.44 -15.36
N LYS A 125 18.44 -0.66 -15.51
CA LYS A 125 18.03 -1.76 -16.39
C LYS A 125 16.78 -2.44 -15.84
N LEU A 126 15.79 -2.72 -16.67
CA LEU A 126 14.57 -3.43 -16.26
C LEU A 126 14.87 -4.76 -15.58
N ILE A 127 15.84 -5.51 -16.11
CA ILE A 127 16.27 -6.78 -15.50
C ILE A 127 16.72 -6.63 -14.03
N SER A 128 17.18 -5.46 -13.60
CA SER A 128 17.56 -5.21 -12.21
C SER A 128 16.36 -5.10 -11.29
N LEU A 129 15.19 -4.68 -11.81
CA LEU A 129 13.91 -4.66 -11.10
C LEU A 129 13.29 -6.04 -11.11
N GLU A 130 13.34 -6.73 -12.26
CA GLU A 130 12.82 -8.08 -12.44
C GLU A 130 13.40 -9.10 -11.46
N ARG A 131 14.61 -8.90 -10.95
CA ARG A 131 15.19 -9.75 -9.90
C ARG A 131 14.32 -9.79 -8.64
N PHE A 132 13.66 -8.69 -8.32
CA PHE A 132 12.81 -8.54 -7.14
C PHE A 132 11.32 -8.73 -7.44
N TYR A 133 10.95 -8.97 -8.68
CA TYR A 133 9.56 -9.22 -9.05
C TYR A 133 9.17 -10.67 -8.77
N LEU A 134 8.17 -10.87 -7.93
CA LEU A 134 7.53 -12.16 -7.70
C LEU A 134 6.17 -12.13 -8.40
N PRO A 135 5.97 -12.88 -9.50
CA PRO A 135 4.77 -12.83 -10.30
C PRO A 135 3.49 -13.08 -9.48
N GLY A 136 2.44 -12.30 -9.73
CA GLY A 136 1.14 -12.46 -9.08
C GLY A 136 1.04 -11.95 -7.63
N LEU A 137 2.16 -11.63 -6.97
CA LEU A 137 2.16 -11.29 -5.54
C LEU A 137 2.15 -9.78 -5.24
N ASP A 138 1.92 -8.95 -6.26
CA ASP A 138 1.66 -7.50 -6.08
C ASP A 138 0.37 -7.05 -6.76
N GLY A 139 -0.54 -8.00 -7.03
CA GLY A 139 -1.81 -7.70 -7.70
C GLY A 139 -1.66 -7.14 -9.12
N GLY A 140 -0.54 -7.41 -9.80
CA GLY A 140 -0.26 -6.90 -11.15
C GLY A 140 0.31 -5.47 -11.19
N ALA A 141 0.65 -4.90 -10.04
CA ALA A 141 1.14 -3.53 -9.92
C ALA A 141 2.40 -3.26 -10.74
N HIS A 142 3.36 -4.18 -10.72
CA HIS A 142 4.60 -4.04 -11.50
C HIS A 142 4.33 -4.11 -13.01
N THR A 143 3.51 -5.04 -13.46
CA THR A 143 3.11 -5.17 -14.87
C THR A 143 2.37 -3.90 -15.35
N ALA A 144 1.42 -3.39 -14.58
CA ALA A 144 0.70 -2.15 -14.91
C ALA A 144 1.64 -0.94 -14.98
N TRP A 145 2.62 -0.86 -14.08
CA TRP A 145 3.64 0.18 -14.15
C TRP A 145 4.49 0.08 -15.41
N LEU A 146 4.98 -1.11 -15.79
CA LEU A 146 5.76 -1.32 -17.02
C LEU A 146 4.97 -0.90 -18.26
N GLN A 147 3.70 -1.33 -18.37
CA GLN A 147 2.80 -0.92 -19.46
C GLN A 147 2.64 0.61 -19.53
N ASN A 148 2.50 1.28 -18.39
CA ASN A 148 2.42 2.75 -18.33
C ASN A 148 3.73 3.41 -18.78
N MET A 149 4.89 2.86 -18.39
CA MET A 149 6.19 3.38 -18.82
C MET A 149 6.39 3.22 -20.33
N GLU A 150 5.99 2.08 -20.89
CA GLU A 150 6.02 1.84 -22.32
C GLU A 150 5.10 2.80 -23.09
N ALA A 151 3.83 2.90 -22.66
CA ALA A 151 2.86 3.82 -23.28
C ALA A 151 3.29 5.29 -23.26
N LYS A 152 4.07 5.69 -22.25
CA LYS A 152 4.64 7.05 -22.14
C LYS A 152 6.00 7.22 -22.83
N GLY A 153 6.54 6.19 -23.49
CA GLY A 153 7.86 6.23 -24.12
C GLY A 153 9.02 6.43 -23.13
N ARG A 154 8.83 6.04 -21.86
CA ARG A 154 9.83 6.22 -20.79
C ARG A 154 10.85 5.08 -20.75
N ILE A 155 10.55 3.94 -21.35
CA ILE A 155 11.50 2.83 -21.51
C ILE A 155 12.38 3.12 -22.70
N GLN A 156 13.69 3.20 -22.47
CA GLN A 156 14.70 3.43 -23.50
C GLN A 156 15.85 2.46 -23.32
N ASN A 157 16.18 1.67 -24.35
CA ASN A 157 17.23 0.65 -24.28
C ASN A 157 17.09 -0.27 -23.04
N GLU A 158 15.88 -0.78 -22.82
CA GLU A 158 15.53 -1.63 -21.67
C GLU A 158 15.86 -1.00 -20.30
N THR A 159 15.83 0.32 -20.21
CA THR A 159 16.08 1.07 -18.97
C THR A 159 14.99 2.10 -18.69
N VAL A 160 14.82 2.45 -17.42
CA VAL A 160 14.00 3.55 -16.91
C VAL A 160 14.81 4.42 -15.97
N SER A 161 14.34 5.62 -15.61
CA SER A 161 15.04 6.44 -14.62
C SER A 161 14.77 5.96 -13.19
N VAL A 162 15.69 6.23 -12.25
CA VAL A 162 15.45 6.02 -10.80
C VAL A 162 14.22 6.79 -10.34
N ARG A 163 13.98 7.99 -10.89
CA ARG A 163 12.78 8.80 -10.68
C ARG A 163 11.49 8.04 -11.07
N ASP A 164 11.49 7.41 -12.24
CA ASP A 164 10.33 6.61 -12.68
C ASP A 164 10.10 5.38 -11.80
N VAL A 165 11.18 4.77 -11.28
CA VAL A 165 11.09 3.68 -10.31
C VAL A 165 10.45 4.16 -9.01
N ALA A 166 10.86 5.32 -8.47
CA ALA A 166 10.30 5.89 -7.26
C ALA A 166 8.82 6.30 -7.43
N LYS A 167 8.47 6.92 -8.55
CA LYS A 167 7.06 7.23 -8.89
C LYS A 167 6.23 5.96 -9.04
N GLY A 168 6.76 4.92 -9.68
CA GLY A 168 6.09 3.62 -9.84
C GLY A 168 5.85 2.90 -8.52
N MET A 169 6.78 3.00 -7.57
CA MET A 169 6.61 2.49 -6.22
C MET A 169 5.41 3.15 -5.50
N ILE A 170 5.22 4.44 -5.65
CA ILE A 170 4.14 5.16 -4.98
C ILE A 170 2.83 5.05 -5.75
N GLN A 171 2.83 5.36 -7.04
CA GLN A 171 1.62 5.43 -7.87
C GLN A 171 0.99 4.06 -8.11
N PHE A 172 1.79 3.08 -8.53
CA PHE A 172 1.32 1.72 -8.85
C PHE A 172 1.48 0.76 -7.68
N SER A 173 2.27 1.13 -6.68
CA SER A 173 2.59 0.23 -5.57
C SER A 173 3.50 -0.95 -5.96
N SER A 174 4.25 -0.88 -7.08
CA SER A 174 5.13 -1.96 -7.52
C SER A 174 6.06 -2.43 -6.40
N ASN A 175 6.00 -3.73 -6.10
CA ASN A 175 6.84 -4.37 -5.10
C ASN A 175 8.30 -4.48 -5.58
N ALA A 176 8.52 -4.78 -6.86
CA ALA A 176 9.85 -4.83 -7.45
C ALA A 176 10.57 -3.47 -7.36
N ASN A 177 9.85 -2.38 -7.64
CA ASN A 177 10.40 -1.04 -7.51
C ASN A 177 10.77 -0.70 -6.05
N ALA A 178 9.93 -1.09 -5.10
CA ALA A 178 10.18 -0.86 -3.68
C ALA A 178 11.44 -1.61 -3.21
N GLU A 179 11.53 -2.89 -3.53
CA GLU A 179 12.66 -3.74 -3.12
C GLU A 179 13.97 -3.31 -3.78
N TYR A 180 13.93 -2.90 -5.07
CA TYR A 180 15.08 -2.31 -5.74
C TYR A 180 15.53 -1.00 -5.06
N LEU A 181 14.59 -0.13 -4.68
CA LEU A 181 14.95 1.10 -3.97
C LEU A 181 15.49 0.80 -2.57
N MET A 182 14.99 -0.22 -1.89
CA MET A 182 15.58 -0.64 -0.61
C MET A 182 17.02 -1.13 -0.77
N ASP A 183 17.35 -1.82 -1.87
CA ASP A 183 18.72 -2.20 -2.21
C ASP A 183 19.59 -0.96 -2.50
N LYS A 184 19.09 -0.05 -3.32
CA LYS A 184 19.85 1.15 -3.77
C LYS A 184 20.08 2.15 -2.64
N LEU A 185 19.08 2.40 -1.80
CA LEU A 185 19.12 3.39 -0.71
C LEU A 185 19.74 2.83 0.58
N GLY A 186 19.67 1.53 0.76
CA GLY A 186 20.10 0.82 1.96
C GLY A 186 19.03 0.79 3.05
N VAL A 187 18.66 -0.42 3.48
CA VAL A 187 17.62 -0.67 4.49
C VAL A 187 17.91 0.06 5.82
N ASP A 188 19.18 0.15 6.21
CA ASP A 188 19.55 0.83 7.45
C ASP A 188 19.40 2.35 7.34
N ALA A 189 19.60 2.95 6.16
CA ALA A 189 19.34 4.38 5.92
C ALA A 189 17.83 4.66 6.01
N ILE A 190 16.99 3.81 5.40
CA ILE A 190 15.53 3.89 5.49
C ILE A 190 15.06 3.82 6.94
N ASN A 191 15.64 2.91 7.76
CA ASN A 191 15.32 2.81 9.19
C ASN A 191 15.78 4.03 10.00
N ARG A 192 16.92 4.64 9.65
CA ARG A 192 17.32 5.92 10.27
C ARG A 192 16.33 7.05 9.92
N THR A 193 15.85 7.09 8.69
CA THR A 193 14.81 8.05 8.29
C THR A 193 13.49 7.81 9.03
N ARG A 194 13.04 6.55 9.18
CA ARG A 194 11.89 6.19 10.01
C ARG A 194 12.02 6.81 11.43
N ALA A 195 13.16 6.60 12.08
CA ALA A 195 13.41 7.13 13.42
C ALA A 195 13.44 8.67 13.44
N LYS A 196 14.08 9.32 12.45
CA LYS A 196 14.13 10.80 12.34
C LYS A 196 12.76 11.43 12.07
N MET A 197 11.85 10.70 11.43
CA MET A 197 10.47 11.16 11.24
C MET A 197 9.64 11.09 12.54
N GLY A 198 10.17 10.50 13.61
CA GLY A 198 9.51 10.41 14.91
C GLY A 198 8.46 9.32 14.99
N LEU A 199 8.56 8.29 14.15
CA LEU A 199 7.67 7.12 14.16
C LEU A 199 8.12 6.19 15.29
N GLN A 200 7.60 6.41 16.48
CA GLN A 200 8.01 5.67 17.68
C GLN A 200 7.38 4.29 17.74
N ASN A 201 6.14 4.18 17.28
CA ASN A 201 5.38 2.93 17.22
C ASN A 201 5.40 2.38 15.79
N HIS A 202 6.57 1.96 15.34
CA HIS A 202 6.78 1.45 14.00
C HIS A 202 7.87 0.37 14.00
N ASP A 203 7.55 -0.78 13.46
CA ASP A 203 8.51 -1.88 13.34
C ASP A 203 9.70 -1.49 12.47
N PRO A 204 10.87 -2.09 12.70
CA PRO A 204 11.99 -1.97 11.79
C PRO A 204 11.61 -2.42 10.38
N ILE A 205 11.91 -1.59 9.39
CA ILE A 205 11.71 -1.91 7.97
C ILE A 205 12.75 -2.95 7.55
N TYR A 206 12.30 -3.97 6.85
CA TYR A 206 13.10 -5.04 6.29
C TYR A 206 12.68 -5.31 4.84
N PRO A 207 13.46 -6.06 4.02
CA PRO A 207 13.11 -6.44 2.66
C PRO A 207 11.85 -7.31 2.62
N PHE A 208 10.67 -6.69 2.53
CA PHE A 208 9.40 -7.35 2.72
C PHE A 208 8.95 -8.20 1.52
N VAL A 209 9.40 -7.89 0.30
CA VAL A 209 9.15 -8.76 -0.86
C VAL A 209 9.98 -10.02 -0.75
N SER A 210 11.25 -9.88 -0.36
CA SER A 210 12.15 -11.02 -0.13
C SER A 210 11.62 -11.95 0.98
N SER A 211 10.94 -11.42 2.01
CA SER A 211 10.40 -12.23 3.10
C SER A 211 9.37 -13.27 2.64
N ILE A 212 8.71 -13.07 1.52
CA ILE A 212 7.76 -14.01 0.93
C ILE A 212 8.43 -15.35 0.60
N LEU A 213 9.72 -15.36 0.31
CA LEU A 213 10.49 -16.56 0.01
C LEU A 213 11.12 -17.22 1.24
N ILE A 214 10.83 -16.77 2.47
CA ILE A 214 11.36 -17.41 3.69
C ILE A 214 10.95 -18.89 3.80
N PRO A 215 9.70 -19.31 3.47
CA PRO A 215 9.34 -20.72 3.48
C PRO A 215 10.23 -21.58 2.59
N TYR A 216 10.47 -21.14 1.36
CA TYR A 216 11.36 -21.83 0.43
C TYR A 216 12.78 -21.98 0.99
N GLU A 217 13.35 -20.86 1.47
CA GLU A 217 14.71 -20.87 2.01
C GLU A 217 14.82 -21.78 3.24
N TRP A 218 13.86 -21.71 4.15
CA TRP A 218 13.79 -22.54 5.36
C TRP A 218 13.67 -24.02 5.03
N MET A 219 12.81 -24.39 4.07
CA MET A 219 12.64 -25.79 3.64
C MET A 219 13.90 -26.30 2.94
N LYS A 220 14.49 -25.51 2.03
CA LYS A 220 15.68 -25.90 1.29
C LYS A 220 16.89 -26.12 2.18
N GLU A 221 17.11 -25.28 3.18
CA GLU A 221 18.21 -25.44 4.15
C GLU A 221 18.13 -26.77 4.92
N ARG A 222 16.93 -27.29 5.15
CA ARG A 222 16.69 -28.49 5.97
C ARG A 222 16.54 -29.77 5.17
N GLN A 223 16.03 -29.68 3.95
CA GLN A 223 15.63 -30.84 3.14
C GLN A 223 16.39 -30.94 1.80
N GLY A 224 17.27 -30.01 1.50
CA GLY A 224 18.02 -30.01 0.24
C GLY A 224 17.10 -29.99 -0.98
N GLU A 225 17.35 -30.85 -1.94
CA GLU A 225 16.57 -30.89 -3.20
C GLU A 225 15.16 -31.49 -3.03
N ASN A 226 14.88 -32.20 -1.92
CA ASN A 226 13.57 -32.76 -1.62
C ASN A 226 12.66 -31.83 -0.80
N TRP A 227 12.90 -30.54 -0.84
CA TRP A 227 12.26 -29.55 0.01
C TRP A 227 10.73 -29.43 -0.23
N ASN A 228 10.24 -29.52 -1.48
CA ASN A 228 8.85 -29.25 -1.83
C ASN A 228 7.97 -30.49 -1.71
N ASN A 229 7.37 -30.71 -0.55
CA ASN A 229 6.34 -31.71 -0.30
C ASN A 229 5.40 -31.24 0.82
N THR A 230 4.21 -31.87 0.92
CA THR A 230 3.17 -31.47 1.88
C THR A 230 3.64 -31.43 3.33
N LYS A 231 4.43 -32.41 3.79
CA LYS A 231 4.95 -32.46 5.15
C LYS A 231 5.86 -31.28 5.46
N ASN A 232 6.78 -30.98 4.53
CA ASN A 232 7.71 -29.85 4.70
C ASN A 232 6.99 -28.51 4.68
N ASN A 233 5.95 -28.36 3.85
CA ASN A 233 5.12 -27.15 3.80
C ASN A 233 4.39 -26.90 5.12
N ILE A 234 3.79 -27.93 5.75
CA ILE A 234 3.16 -27.82 7.06
C ILE A 234 4.19 -27.38 8.11
N SER A 235 5.34 -28.07 8.16
CA SER A 235 6.42 -27.73 9.10
C SER A 235 6.99 -26.33 8.87
N ALA A 236 7.04 -25.85 7.64
CA ALA A 236 7.49 -24.49 7.34
C ALA A 236 6.49 -23.44 7.83
N LYS A 237 5.18 -23.64 7.66
CA LYS A 237 4.14 -22.75 8.18
C LYS A 237 4.26 -22.60 9.70
N GLU A 238 4.34 -23.71 10.43
CA GLU A 238 4.50 -23.73 11.88
C GLU A 238 5.80 -23.01 12.31
N ALA A 239 6.92 -23.32 11.65
CA ALA A 239 8.21 -22.73 11.98
C ALA A 239 8.25 -21.22 11.74
N ILE A 240 7.62 -20.74 10.67
CA ILE A 240 7.60 -19.30 10.36
C ILE A 240 6.67 -18.55 11.30
N GLN A 241 5.55 -19.13 11.69
CA GLN A 241 4.68 -18.56 12.73
C GLN A 241 5.40 -18.42 14.07
N ALA A 242 6.20 -19.41 14.45
CA ALA A 242 6.97 -19.43 15.70
C ALA A 242 8.31 -18.69 15.63
N MET A 243 8.75 -18.29 14.43
CA MET A 243 10.05 -17.66 14.22
C MET A 243 10.14 -16.31 14.92
N SER A 244 11.26 -16.03 15.61
CA SER A 244 11.48 -14.72 16.19
C SER A 244 11.59 -13.63 15.11
N ASP A 245 11.19 -12.40 15.43
CA ASP A 245 11.29 -11.27 14.50
C ASP A 245 12.72 -11.00 14.02
N THR A 246 13.69 -11.21 14.89
CA THR A 246 15.12 -11.06 14.55
C THR A 246 15.53 -12.09 13.50
N GLU A 247 15.10 -13.32 13.65
CA GLU A 247 15.41 -14.38 12.69
C GLU A 247 14.66 -14.17 11.37
N PHE A 248 13.38 -13.82 11.41
CA PHE A 248 12.58 -13.51 10.24
C PHE A 248 13.22 -12.41 9.39
N ARG A 249 13.62 -11.31 10.03
CA ARG A 249 14.30 -10.19 9.36
C ARG A 249 15.68 -10.57 8.84
N ARG A 250 16.39 -11.48 9.52
CA ARG A 250 17.66 -12.04 9.04
C ARG A 250 17.44 -12.83 7.75
N TYR A 251 16.46 -13.73 7.72
CA TYR A 251 16.09 -14.46 6.50
C TYR A 251 15.73 -13.53 5.36
N ALA A 252 14.87 -12.55 5.58
CA ALA A 252 14.51 -11.57 4.56
C ALA A 252 15.73 -10.87 3.96
N ARG A 253 16.71 -10.45 4.79
CA ARG A 253 17.98 -9.85 4.30
C ARG A 253 18.86 -10.82 3.52
N VAL A 254 18.94 -12.09 3.93
CA VAL A 254 19.69 -13.13 3.21
C VAL A 254 19.08 -13.36 1.82
N ILE A 255 17.77 -13.52 1.77
CA ILE A 255 17.02 -13.74 0.53
C ILE A 255 17.15 -12.52 -0.40
N HIS A 256 17.03 -11.31 0.15
CA HIS A 256 17.23 -10.08 -0.60
C HIS A 256 18.60 -10.05 -1.31
N ASN A 257 19.67 -10.44 -0.60
CA ASN A 257 20.99 -10.54 -1.18
C ASN A 257 21.09 -11.65 -2.26
N LYS A 258 20.35 -12.75 -2.11
CA LYS A 258 20.27 -13.79 -3.14
C LYS A 258 19.55 -13.30 -4.38
N LEU A 259 18.39 -12.65 -4.24
CA LEU A 259 17.65 -12.04 -5.35
C LEU A 259 18.47 -10.96 -6.07
N ARG A 260 19.15 -10.08 -5.32
CA ARG A 260 20.04 -9.06 -5.89
C ARG A 260 21.12 -9.64 -6.79
N ARG A 261 21.63 -10.83 -6.48
CA ARG A 261 22.69 -11.52 -7.24
C ARG A 261 22.14 -12.46 -8.31
N ASP A 262 20.84 -12.68 -8.36
CA ASP A 262 20.18 -13.62 -9.27
C ASP A 262 20.04 -13.05 -10.68
N VAL A 263 21.19 -12.86 -11.36
CA VAL A 263 21.24 -12.32 -12.73
C VAL A 263 20.54 -13.25 -13.73
N SER A 264 20.66 -14.57 -13.51
CA SER A 264 20.06 -15.60 -14.37
C SER A 264 18.59 -15.86 -14.10
N GLY A 265 18.03 -15.37 -12.98
CA GLY A 265 16.69 -15.73 -12.51
C GLY A 265 16.58 -17.14 -11.95
N SER A 266 17.70 -17.86 -11.81
CA SER A 266 17.69 -19.28 -11.39
C SER A 266 17.22 -19.44 -9.94
N TYR A 267 17.54 -18.54 -9.04
CA TYR A 267 17.08 -18.61 -7.66
C TYR A 267 15.55 -18.53 -7.57
N LYS A 268 14.93 -17.55 -8.24
CA LYS A 268 13.46 -17.43 -8.30
C LYS A 268 12.81 -18.62 -8.99
N LYS A 269 13.38 -19.06 -10.11
CA LYS A 269 12.87 -20.23 -10.83
C LYS A 269 12.90 -21.49 -9.95
N ASN A 270 13.97 -21.71 -9.20
CA ASN A 270 14.09 -22.85 -8.28
C ASN A 270 13.19 -22.72 -7.05
N ALA A 271 12.86 -21.50 -6.64
CA ALA A 271 11.90 -21.26 -5.56
C ALA A 271 10.48 -21.67 -5.93
N ASP A 272 10.14 -21.67 -7.23
CA ASP A 272 8.89 -22.20 -7.80
C ASP A 272 7.65 -21.90 -6.96
N ILE A 273 7.48 -20.58 -6.63
CA ILE A 273 6.53 -20.10 -5.62
C ILE A 273 5.08 -20.51 -5.88
N GLU A 274 4.72 -20.69 -7.15
CA GLU A 274 3.37 -21.06 -7.56
C GLU A 274 2.97 -22.47 -7.11
N THR A 275 3.96 -23.33 -6.79
CA THR A 275 3.71 -24.72 -6.40
C THR A 275 3.43 -24.92 -4.91
N TRP A 276 3.73 -23.96 -4.06
CA TRP A 276 3.64 -24.12 -2.62
C TRP A 276 3.01 -22.93 -1.88
N TYR A 277 3.03 -21.71 -2.47
CA TYR A 277 2.44 -20.54 -1.83
C TYR A 277 0.91 -20.61 -1.89
N ASP A 278 0.28 -20.54 -0.73
CA ASP A 278 -1.17 -20.62 -0.58
C ASP A 278 -1.70 -19.51 0.35
N GLN A 279 -3.00 -19.53 0.59
CA GLN A 279 -3.68 -18.56 1.44
C GLN A 279 -3.18 -18.54 2.89
N ASP A 280 -2.70 -19.68 3.43
CA ASP A 280 -2.13 -19.73 4.77
C ASP A 280 -0.80 -18.97 4.83
N TYR A 281 0.04 -19.09 3.80
CA TYR A 281 1.26 -18.30 3.73
C TYR A 281 0.98 -16.81 3.56
N ASP A 282 -0.06 -16.43 2.79
CA ASP A 282 -0.50 -15.04 2.69
C ASP A 282 -0.95 -14.49 4.05
N ARG A 283 -1.69 -15.29 4.83
CA ARG A 283 -2.07 -14.94 6.20
C ARG A 283 -0.86 -14.78 7.11
N ILE A 284 0.06 -15.75 7.12
CA ILE A 284 1.29 -15.69 7.92
C ILE A 284 2.12 -14.46 7.57
N ASN A 285 2.30 -14.17 6.29
CA ASN A 285 3.05 -12.98 5.84
C ASN A 285 2.35 -11.68 6.23
N THR A 286 1.02 -11.65 6.17
CA THR A 286 0.23 -10.49 6.62
C THR A 286 0.41 -10.23 8.11
N ASP A 287 0.34 -11.27 8.95
CA ASP A 287 0.50 -11.16 10.40
C ASP A 287 1.94 -10.79 10.82
N ARG A 288 2.92 -11.09 9.98
CA ARG A 288 4.34 -10.77 10.16
C ARG A 288 4.77 -9.47 9.50
N PHE A 289 3.86 -8.78 8.82
CA PHE A 289 4.20 -7.58 8.07
C PHE A 289 4.60 -6.43 9.02
N ILE A 290 5.41 -5.52 8.50
CA ILE A 290 5.81 -4.29 9.21
C ILE A 290 4.55 -3.56 9.66
N ALA A 291 4.45 -3.29 10.97
CA ALA A 291 3.31 -2.62 11.57
C ALA A 291 3.67 -1.22 12.10
N SER A 292 2.65 -0.38 12.21
CA SER A 292 2.72 0.93 12.85
C SER A 292 1.32 1.38 13.29
N THR A 293 1.21 2.59 13.83
CA THR A 293 -0.02 3.17 14.32
C THR A 293 -0.57 4.23 13.36
N THR A 294 -1.88 4.45 13.37
CA THR A 294 -2.49 5.54 12.60
C THR A 294 -2.12 6.91 13.16
N ALA A 295 -1.84 7.03 14.47
CA ALA A 295 -1.33 8.25 15.07
C ALA A 295 0.04 8.66 14.46
N ASP A 296 0.99 7.71 14.35
CA ASP A 296 2.30 7.96 13.75
C ASP A 296 2.16 8.34 12.26
N TYR A 297 1.30 7.63 11.51
CA TYR A 297 1.11 7.92 10.08
C TYR A 297 0.35 9.22 9.81
N ALA A 298 -0.65 9.59 10.60
CA ALA A 298 -1.30 10.90 10.50
C ALA A 298 -0.30 12.03 10.80
N SER A 299 0.56 11.86 11.80
CA SER A 299 1.66 12.80 12.10
C SER A 299 2.66 12.89 10.94
N LEU A 300 3.04 11.76 10.34
CA LEU A 300 3.91 11.73 9.16
C LEU A 300 3.28 12.46 7.97
N MET A 301 1.98 12.20 7.69
CA MET A 301 1.24 12.88 6.64
C MET A 301 1.16 14.39 6.89
N SER A 302 0.99 14.82 8.14
CA SER A 302 0.99 16.23 8.51
C SER A 302 2.35 16.91 8.26
N LYS A 303 3.46 16.23 8.56
CA LYS A 303 4.81 16.73 8.22
C LYS A 303 4.99 16.88 6.72
N LEU A 304 4.55 15.90 5.92
CA LEU A 304 4.60 15.95 4.46
C LEU A 304 3.73 17.10 3.91
N ASN A 305 2.50 17.23 4.39
CA ASN A 305 1.55 18.25 3.96
C ASN A 305 2.11 19.67 4.19
N ARG A 306 2.67 19.90 5.38
CA ARG A 306 3.22 21.20 5.79
C ARG A 306 4.67 21.42 5.39
N ARG A 307 5.28 20.47 4.69
CA ARG A 307 6.71 20.54 4.30
C ARG A 307 7.66 20.64 5.50
N GLN A 308 7.24 20.20 6.66
CA GLN A 308 7.97 20.38 7.92
C GLN A 308 9.12 19.36 8.05
N GLY A 309 10.34 19.87 8.32
CA GLY A 309 11.52 19.02 8.50
C GLY A 309 12.16 18.56 7.19
N PHE A 310 11.79 19.17 6.05
CA PHE A 310 12.36 18.89 4.74
C PHE A 310 12.98 20.14 4.12
N THR A 311 14.13 19.99 3.50
CA THR A 311 14.75 21.05 2.67
C THR A 311 13.93 21.31 1.42
N LYS A 312 14.13 22.47 0.76
CA LYS A 312 13.43 22.76 -0.52
C LYS A 312 13.68 21.71 -1.61
N ALA A 313 14.89 21.15 -1.66
CA ALA A 313 15.24 20.10 -2.62
C ALA A 313 14.49 18.78 -2.31
N GLU A 314 14.44 18.37 -1.03
CA GLU A 314 13.66 17.21 -0.60
C GLU A 314 12.16 17.41 -0.87
N GLN A 315 11.61 18.60 -0.58
CA GLN A 315 10.20 18.90 -0.85
C GLN A 315 9.85 18.80 -2.33
N LYS A 316 10.72 19.29 -3.22
CA LYS A 316 10.53 19.16 -4.67
C LYS A 316 10.45 17.69 -5.08
N LEU A 317 11.40 16.88 -4.64
CA LEU A 317 11.46 15.45 -4.96
C LEU A 317 10.28 14.66 -4.37
N LEU A 318 9.86 15.02 -3.14
CA LEU A 318 8.67 14.44 -2.51
C LEU A 318 7.39 14.81 -3.28
N SER A 319 7.26 16.06 -3.73
CA SER A 319 6.11 16.47 -4.57
C SER A 319 6.07 15.68 -5.88
N GLU A 320 7.22 15.49 -6.53
CA GLU A 320 7.31 14.70 -7.77
C GLU A 320 6.85 13.24 -7.58
N VAL A 321 7.16 12.63 -6.43
CA VAL A 321 6.88 11.20 -6.18
C VAL A 321 5.53 11.00 -5.51
N MET A 322 5.17 11.83 -4.52
CA MET A 322 3.98 11.65 -3.69
C MET A 322 2.75 12.40 -4.19
N GLU A 323 2.92 13.54 -4.91
CA GLU A 323 1.80 14.43 -5.24
C GLU A 323 1.47 14.46 -6.73
N GLU A 324 2.46 14.60 -7.62
CA GLU A 324 2.20 14.67 -9.06
C GLU A 324 1.32 13.51 -9.57
N PRO A 325 1.49 12.24 -9.12
CA PRO A 325 0.64 11.15 -9.58
C PRO A 325 -0.85 11.34 -9.30
N PHE A 326 -1.20 12.15 -8.30
CA PHE A 326 -2.58 12.43 -7.90
C PHE A 326 -3.06 13.80 -8.37
N MET A 327 -2.17 14.77 -8.50
CA MET A 327 -2.50 16.12 -8.98
C MET A 327 -2.77 16.20 -10.48
N VAL A 328 -2.54 15.13 -11.25
CA VAL A 328 -2.95 15.06 -12.67
C VAL A 328 -4.48 14.91 -12.83
N LEU A 329 -5.20 14.54 -11.78
CA LEU A 329 -6.65 14.38 -11.83
C LEU A 329 -7.35 15.74 -11.83
N PRO A 330 -8.25 16.02 -12.81
CA PRO A 330 -8.92 17.31 -12.91
C PRO A 330 -9.68 17.72 -11.64
N GLU A 331 -10.34 16.78 -10.99
CA GLU A 331 -11.05 17.03 -9.73
C GLU A 331 -10.11 17.49 -8.60
N ASN A 332 -8.93 16.88 -8.47
CA ASN A 332 -7.96 17.31 -7.47
C ASN A 332 -7.41 18.71 -7.82
N GLN A 333 -7.12 18.99 -9.10
CA GLN A 333 -6.68 20.31 -9.53
C GLN A 333 -7.74 21.41 -9.30
N GLN A 334 -9.02 21.05 -9.36
CA GLN A 334 -10.10 21.98 -9.14
C GLN A 334 -10.18 22.45 -7.69
N PHE A 335 -9.99 21.55 -6.72
CA PHE A 335 -10.26 21.83 -5.30
C PHE A 335 -9.01 21.89 -4.41
N LEU A 336 -7.90 21.26 -4.81
CA LEU A 336 -6.72 21.11 -3.97
C LEU A 336 -5.55 21.97 -4.47
N LYS A 337 -4.75 22.47 -3.55
CA LYS A 337 -3.41 23.01 -3.80
C LYS A 337 -2.43 21.88 -4.05
N HIS A 338 -2.49 20.85 -3.21
CA HIS A 338 -1.71 19.62 -3.34
C HIS A 338 -2.35 18.49 -2.53
N THR A 339 -2.05 17.27 -2.92
CA THR A 339 -2.42 16.05 -2.20
C THR A 339 -1.41 14.95 -2.49
N GLY A 340 -1.16 14.12 -1.50
CA GLY A 340 -0.33 12.93 -1.62
C GLY A 340 -0.91 11.80 -0.79
N GLN A 341 -0.68 10.57 -1.24
CA GLN A 341 -1.20 9.40 -0.53
C GLN A 341 -0.37 8.15 -0.80
N LYS A 342 -0.46 7.18 0.10
CA LYS A 342 -0.04 5.81 -0.12
C LYS A 342 -1.02 4.84 0.51
N GLY A 343 -1.59 3.98 -0.30
CA GLY A 343 -2.39 2.84 0.16
C GLY A 343 -1.60 1.54 0.16
N GLY A 344 -2.12 0.55 0.87
CA GLY A 344 -1.58 -0.80 0.93
C GLY A 344 -2.67 -1.83 1.11
N SER A 345 -2.46 -3.04 0.60
CA SER A 345 -3.39 -4.15 0.77
C SER A 345 -2.69 -5.51 0.76
N THR A 346 -3.29 -6.45 1.47
CA THR A 346 -3.13 -7.90 1.32
C THR A 346 -4.53 -8.50 1.19
N ALA A 347 -4.68 -9.82 1.21
CA ALA A 347 -6.02 -10.41 1.26
C ALA A 347 -6.81 -10.00 2.52
N TYR A 348 -6.12 -9.69 3.63
CA TYR A 348 -6.72 -9.44 4.95
C TYR A 348 -6.57 -8.02 5.46
N VAL A 349 -5.75 -7.20 4.80
CA VAL A 349 -5.38 -5.85 5.23
C VAL A 349 -5.69 -4.84 4.14
N LEU A 350 -6.21 -3.69 4.54
CA LEU A 350 -6.33 -2.51 3.69
C LEU A 350 -5.89 -1.29 4.49
N THR A 351 -5.02 -0.48 3.92
CA THR A 351 -4.47 0.71 4.59
C THR A 351 -4.46 1.89 3.65
N LEU A 352 -4.66 3.09 4.21
CA LEU A 352 -4.46 4.35 3.52
C LEU A 352 -3.85 5.36 4.49
N ALA A 353 -2.81 6.05 4.03
CA ALA A 353 -2.33 7.29 4.62
C ALA A 353 -2.29 8.37 3.54
N MET A 354 -2.95 9.51 3.79
CA MET A 354 -3.05 10.60 2.84
C MET A 354 -2.98 11.96 3.52
N TYR A 355 -2.60 12.96 2.74
CA TYR A 355 -2.72 14.37 3.08
C TYR A 355 -3.25 15.19 1.90
N ALA A 356 -3.91 16.29 2.21
CA ALA A 356 -4.34 17.27 1.22
C ALA A 356 -4.40 18.66 1.84
N THR A 357 -4.14 19.68 1.03
CA THR A 357 -4.46 21.07 1.36
C THR A 357 -5.38 21.62 0.28
N ASP A 358 -6.54 22.13 0.67
CA ASP A 358 -7.50 22.73 -0.25
C ASP A 358 -7.07 24.15 -0.72
N LYS A 359 -7.80 24.74 -1.66
CA LYS A 359 -7.47 26.05 -2.20
C LYS A 359 -7.67 27.19 -1.20
N GLU A 360 -8.49 26.99 -0.21
CA GLU A 360 -8.73 27.89 0.92
C GLU A 360 -7.59 27.84 1.94
N GLY A 361 -6.78 26.80 1.91
CA GLY A 361 -5.61 26.63 2.77
C GLY A 361 -5.83 25.69 3.94
N HIS A 362 -6.98 25.03 4.02
CA HIS A 362 -7.25 24.05 5.06
C HIS A 362 -6.53 22.73 4.79
N SER A 363 -5.83 22.21 5.80
CA SER A 363 -5.15 20.92 5.72
C SER A 363 -6.03 19.78 6.23
N THR A 364 -5.91 18.61 5.62
CA THR A 364 -6.55 17.36 6.08
C THR A 364 -5.55 16.22 5.95
N GLU A 365 -5.37 15.47 7.02
CA GLU A 365 -4.58 14.24 7.03
C GLU A 365 -5.46 13.09 7.54
N LEU A 366 -5.34 11.94 6.88
CA LEU A 366 -6.04 10.72 7.22
C LEU A 366 -5.06 9.55 7.22
N ALA A 367 -5.03 8.81 8.31
CA ALA A 367 -4.51 7.46 8.35
C ALA A 367 -5.63 6.51 8.79
N VAL A 368 -5.94 5.50 7.98
CA VAL A 368 -6.93 4.47 8.30
C VAL A 368 -6.38 3.11 7.91
N PHE A 369 -6.36 2.19 8.86
CA PHE A 369 -5.82 0.85 8.72
C PHE A 369 -6.87 -0.17 9.14
N PHE A 370 -7.14 -1.11 8.25
CA PHE A 370 -8.01 -2.26 8.49
C PHE A 370 -7.17 -3.52 8.51
N ASN A 371 -7.44 -4.39 9.45
CA ASN A 371 -6.84 -5.71 9.58
C ASN A 371 -7.92 -6.76 9.86
N ASP A 372 -7.60 -8.01 9.58
CA ASP A 372 -8.52 -9.14 9.76
C ASP A 372 -9.83 -8.99 8.99
N LEU A 373 -9.74 -8.38 7.81
CA LEU A 373 -10.84 -8.31 6.87
C LEU A 373 -11.09 -9.67 6.22
N ASP A 374 -12.35 -10.01 6.00
CA ASP A 374 -12.68 -11.11 5.12
C ASP A 374 -12.33 -10.73 3.66
N PRO A 375 -11.64 -11.60 2.90
CA PRO A 375 -11.23 -11.28 1.53
C PRO A 375 -12.39 -10.88 0.60
N SER A 376 -13.59 -11.42 0.81
CA SER A 376 -14.78 -11.07 0.01
C SER A 376 -15.28 -9.66 0.35
N THR A 377 -15.22 -9.28 1.61
CA THR A 377 -15.59 -7.94 2.09
C THR A 377 -14.56 -6.90 1.65
N ASN A 378 -13.27 -7.26 1.67
CA ASN A 378 -12.18 -6.36 1.32
C ASN A 378 -12.32 -5.77 -0.09
N ALA A 379 -12.93 -6.49 -1.03
CA ALA A 379 -13.10 -6.03 -2.42
C ALA A 379 -13.92 -4.74 -2.57
N SER A 380 -14.87 -4.44 -1.68
CA SER A 380 -15.72 -3.24 -1.74
C SER A 380 -15.14 -2.03 -0.99
N PHE A 381 -14.18 -2.23 -0.09
CA PHE A 381 -13.63 -1.17 0.75
C PHE A 381 -12.88 -0.05 0.00
N PRO A 382 -12.10 -0.33 -1.06
CA PRO A 382 -11.41 0.73 -1.80
C PRO A 382 -12.35 1.82 -2.33
N GLU A 383 -13.53 1.44 -2.83
CA GLU A 383 -14.53 2.40 -3.28
C GLU A 383 -15.09 3.21 -2.11
N MET A 384 -15.49 2.54 -1.01
CA MET A 384 -16.00 3.22 0.18
C MET A 384 -14.98 4.19 0.77
N ILE A 385 -13.70 3.82 0.83
CA ILE A 385 -12.60 4.70 1.29
C ILE A 385 -12.46 5.92 0.39
N ASN A 386 -12.58 5.76 -0.94
CA ASN A 386 -12.50 6.89 -1.85
C ASN A 386 -13.62 7.90 -1.62
N VAL A 387 -14.84 7.41 -1.49
CA VAL A 387 -16.01 8.27 -1.22
C VAL A 387 -15.89 8.92 0.16
N PHE A 388 -15.48 8.18 1.17
CA PHE A 388 -15.20 8.72 2.51
C PHE A 388 -14.18 9.85 2.47
N LYS A 389 -13.04 9.62 1.79
CA LYS A 389 -11.98 10.61 1.59
C LYS A 389 -12.53 11.87 0.89
N LYS A 390 -13.27 11.71 -0.21
CA LYS A 390 -13.86 12.83 -0.96
C LYS A 390 -14.79 13.64 -0.07
N ARG A 391 -15.70 13.01 0.67
CA ARG A 391 -16.60 13.71 1.60
C ARG A 391 -15.84 14.37 2.76
N LEU A 392 -14.80 13.69 3.29
CA LEU A 392 -13.96 14.28 4.34
C LEU A 392 -13.31 15.60 3.88
N LEU A 393 -12.88 15.68 2.62
CA LEU A 393 -12.26 16.88 2.04
C LEU A 393 -13.29 18.00 1.77
N HIS A 394 -14.48 17.66 1.26
CA HIS A 394 -15.38 18.65 0.66
C HIS A 394 -16.70 18.89 1.44
N ASP A 395 -17.09 18.01 2.37
CA ASP A 395 -18.37 18.06 3.06
C ASP A 395 -18.19 18.35 4.55
N GLU A 396 -18.51 19.59 4.96
CA GLU A 396 -18.40 19.99 6.37
C GLU A 396 -19.40 19.24 7.26
N SER A 397 -20.61 18.94 6.75
CA SER A 397 -21.61 18.22 7.52
C SER A 397 -21.17 16.80 7.82
N PHE A 398 -20.50 16.17 6.85
CA PHE A 398 -19.90 14.84 7.03
C PHE A 398 -18.73 14.89 8.04
N ARG A 399 -17.86 15.91 8.01
CA ARG A 399 -16.82 16.07 9.03
C ARG A 399 -17.40 16.20 10.44
N LYS A 400 -18.49 16.94 10.60
CA LYS A 400 -19.23 17.05 11.90
C LYS A 400 -19.78 15.70 12.34
N GLU A 401 -20.34 14.90 11.40
CA GLU A 401 -20.83 13.55 11.68
C GLU A 401 -19.69 12.61 12.11
N VAL A 402 -18.58 12.59 11.37
CA VAL A 402 -17.37 11.81 11.71
C VAL A 402 -16.87 12.16 13.11
N ASN A 403 -16.75 13.46 13.43
CA ASN A 403 -16.33 13.90 14.77
C ASN A 403 -17.31 13.42 15.84
N ARG A 404 -18.60 13.53 15.62
CA ARG A 404 -19.63 13.08 16.58
C ARG A 404 -19.57 11.57 16.83
N ARG A 405 -19.32 10.75 15.81
CA ARG A 405 -19.40 9.28 15.90
C ARG A 405 -18.13 8.64 16.41
N ILE A 406 -16.97 9.10 15.94
CA ILE A 406 -15.66 8.51 16.30
C ILE A 406 -14.69 9.49 16.99
N GLY A 407 -15.08 10.76 17.18
CA GLY A 407 -14.32 11.75 17.94
C GLY A 407 -14.58 11.71 19.44
N VAL A 408 -15.74 11.27 19.87
CA VAL A 408 -16.23 11.36 21.27
C VAL A 408 -15.86 10.14 22.12
N GLN A 409 -15.44 9.03 21.57
CA GLN A 409 -15.14 7.82 22.35
C GLN A 409 -14.00 7.97 23.36
N VAL A 410 -13.11 8.94 23.17
CA VAL A 410 -12.02 9.22 24.12
C VAL A 410 -12.52 9.82 25.44
N ALA A 411 -13.64 10.55 25.42
CA ALA A 411 -14.16 11.22 26.62
C ALA A 411 -14.96 10.28 27.54
N LEU A 412 -15.60 9.25 26.98
CA LEU A 412 -16.45 8.35 27.77
C LEU A 412 -15.68 7.21 28.45
N LEU A 413 -14.55 6.77 27.89
CA LEU A 413 -13.65 5.80 28.54
C LEU A 413 -12.87 6.44 29.71
N ASN A 414 -12.52 7.71 29.61
CA ASN A 414 -11.85 8.44 30.71
C ASN A 414 -12.80 8.89 31.81
N ALA A 415 -14.13 8.82 31.61
CA ALA A 415 -15.12 9.11 32.63
C ALA A 415 -15.60 7.87 33.42
N ARG A 416 -15.09 6.68 33.10
CA ARG A 416 -15.40 5.40 33.77
C ARG A 416 -14.22 4.80 34.56
N VAL A 417 -13.13 5.52 34.69
CA VAL A 417 -12.01 5.28 35.61
C VAL A 417 -12.02 6.37 36.68
#